data_abf7968cfbad1e74d148a52d08478c6b
#
_entry.id   abf7968cfbad1e74d148a52d08478c6b
#
_cell.length_a   1.000
_cell.length_b   1.000
_cell.length_c   1.000
_cell.angle_alpha   90.00
_cell.angle_beta   90.00
_cell.angle_gamma   90.00
#
_symmetry.space_group_name_H-M   'P 1'
#
loop_
_entity.id
_entity.type
_entity.pdbx_description
1 polymer ?
#
loop_
_entity_poly.entity_id
_entity_poly.type
_entity_poly.pdbx_seq_one_letter_code
_entity_poly.pdbx_strand_id
1 'polypeptide(L)'
;MKKALILIFICSNVYSQISSKKIDRWVSKNENLKNSVVSIAIKELNKNKKIRGININTFMTPASNLKILSVLGSIYVGDTIPVIKYNFSNDTLSISPTGYPLLSHPKYQNKELEKFVDSFNHIEYNLSNTDLIKYGPAWAWDDLSYYFQAERSSMPIFGNVVQIIKKENGDLILTPNNFKINLDYNQKEKINRAVDENVFTVNPSLIKLGDTIYHPFISSNKV
;
A
#
# COMPACT_ATOMS: atom_id res chain seq x y z
N MET A 1 68.24 31.79 18.40
CA MET A 1 66.99 32.08 17.60
C MET A 1 66.22 30.79 17.43
N LYS A 2 65.17 30.58 18.23
CA LYS A 2 64.33 29.39 18.16
C LYS A 2 63.23 29.62 17.14
N LYS A 3 63.21 28.87 16.02
CA LYS A 3 62.14 28.90 15.04
C LYS A 3 60.96 28.13 15.60
N ALA A 4 59.89 28.82 15.96
CA ALA A 4 58.62 28.19 16.37
C ALA A 4 57.91 27.69 15.08
N LEU A 5 57.77 26.40 14.97
CA LEU A 5 56.99 25.73 13.94
C LEU A 5 55.50 25.81 14.36
N ILE A 6 54.75 26.75 13.78
CA ILE A 6 53.30 26.84 13.96
C ILE A 6 52.68 25.75 13.09
N LEU A 7 52.28 24.64 13.73
CA LEU A 7 51.49 23.59 13.11
C LEU A 7 50.06 24.09 13.05
N ILE A 8 49.66 24.65 11.91
CA ILE A 8 48.24 24.99 11.64
C ILE A 8 47.49 23.68 11.43
N PHE A 9 46.84 23.20 12.45
CA PHE A 9 45.85 22.14 12.35
C PHE A 9 44.63 22.73 11.58
N ILE A 10 44.65 22.63 10.26
CA ILE A 10 43.47 22.83 9.47
C ILE A 10 42.57 21.63 9.77
N CYS A 11 41.67 21.78 10.73
CA CYS A 11 40.48 20.91 10.87
C CYS A 11 39.58 21.16 9.67
N SER A 12 39.98 20.64 8.50
CA SER A 12 39.09 20.46 7.40
C SER A 12 38.06 19.45 7.87
N ASN A 13 36.83 19.91 8.06
CA ASN A 13 35.66 19.04 8.13
C ASN A 13 35.61 18.23 6.83
N VAL A 14 36.32 17.11 6.83
CA VAL A 14 36.27 16.15 5.74
C VAL A 14 34.93 15.45 5.86
N TYR A 15 33.89 16.11 5.37
CA TYR A 15 32.65 15.41 5.06
C TYR A 15 33.04 14.32 4.06
N SER A 16 33.13 13.09 4.53
CA SER A 16 33.44 11.94 3.70
C SER A 16 32.36 11.79 2.65
N GLN A 17 32.60 12.39 1.48
CA GLN A 17 31.68 12.30 0.35
C GLN A 17 31.69 10.84 -0.12
N ILE A 18 30.50 10.24 -0.18
CA ILE A 18 30.34 8.89 -0.73
C ILE A 18 30.69 8.96 -2.23
N SER A 19 31.75 8.27 -2.64
CA SER A 19 32.15 8.18 -4.03
C SER A 19 31.53 6.96 -4.73
N SER A 20 31.35 7.01 -6.05
CA SER A 20 30.89 5.86 -6.83
C SER A 20 31.76 4.62 -6.63
N LYS A 21 33.09 4.78 -6.53
CA LYS A 21 34.02 3.67 -6.23
C LYS A 21 33.77 3.03 -4.85
N LYS A 22 33.36 3.81 -3.85
CA LYS A 22 33.04 3.27 -2.53
C LYS A 22 31.73 2.50 -2.53
N ILE A 23 30.73 3.00 -3.28
CA ILE A 23 29.44 2.32 -3.49
C ILE A 23 29.67 0.99 -4.22
N ASP A 24 30.40 1.02 -5.33
CA ASP A 24 30.72 -0.18 -6.11
C ASP A 24 31.43 -1.25 -5.28
N ARG A 25 32.45 -0.86 -4.50
CA ARG A 25 33.14 -1.76 -3.59
C ARG A 25 32.24 -2.34 -2.51
N TRP A 26 31.31 -1.57 -2.00
CA TRP A 26 30.35 -2.04 -1.00
C TRP A 26 29.38 -3.08 -1.60
N VAL A 27 28.84 -2.78 -2.79
CA VAL A 27 27.93 -3.70 -3.49
C VAL A 27 28.64 -5.00 -3.88
N SER A 28 29.86 -4.92 -4.46
CA SER A 28 30.61 -6.07 -4.93
C SER A 28 31.09 -7.00 -3.80
N LYS A 29 31.24 -6.48 -2.58
CA LYS A 29 31.62 -7.26 -1.40
C LYS A 29 30.45 -7.85 -0.63
N ASN A 30 29.21 -7.48 -0.98
CA ASN A 30 28.03 -7.96 -0.28
C ASN A 30 27.54 -9.26 -0.90
N GLU A 31 27.73 -10.38 -0.20
CA GLU A 31 27.35 -11.71 -0.69
C GLU A 31 25.86 -11.82 -1.02
N ASN A 32 24.99 -11.11 -0.30
CA ASN A 32 23.55 -11.10 -0.56
C ASN A 32 23.18 -10.42 -1.89
N LEU A 33 24.10 -9.62 -2.47
CA LEU A 33 23.88 -8.91 -3.73
C LEU A 33 24.63 -9.54 -4.92
N LYS A 34 25.37 -10.63 -4.68
CA LYS A 34 26.26 -11.26 -5.68
C LYS A 34 25.58 -11.63 -6.99
N ASN A 35 24.31 -12.06 -6.93
CA ASN A 35 23.51 -12.48 -8.09
C ASN A 35 22.41 -11.45 -8.45
N SER A 36 22.56 -10.22 -8.00
CA SER A 36 21.57 -9.17 -8.23
C SER A 36 22.12 -8.08 -9.14
N VAL A 37 21.25 -7.50 -9.97
CA VAL A 37 21.56 -6.25 -10.66
C VAL A 37 21.19 -5.10 -9.74
N VAL A 38 22.18 -4.30 -9.35
CA VAL A 38 22.01 -3.19 -8.42
C VAL A 38 22.26 -1.86 -9.13
N SER A 39 21.32 -0.93 -9.01
CA SER A 39 21.47 0.46 -9.44
C SER A 39 21.31 1.37 -8.22
N ILE A 40 22.26 2.27 -8.03
CA ILE A 40 22.24 3.26 -6.95
C ILE A 40 22.58 4.63 -7.54
N ALA A 41 21.71 5.62 -7.31
CA ALA A 41 21.93 7.01 -7.68
C ALA A 41 21.81 7.90 -6.45
N ILE A 42 22.83 8.70 -6.19
CA ILE A 42 22.88 9.64 -5.06
C ILE A 42 23.09 11.05 -5.60
N LYS A 43 22.18 11.95 -5.26
CA LYS A 43 22.25 13.38 -5.60
C LYS A 43 22.13 14.22 -4.32
N GLU A 44 23.03 15.16 -4.15
CA GLU A 44 22.95 16.16 -3.07
C GLU A 44 21.97 17.26 -3.50
N LEU A 45 20.85 17.42 -2.76
CA LEU A 45 19.72 18.24 -3.20
C LEU A 45 20.06 19.75 -3.27
N ASN A 46 20.83 20.25 -2.31
CA ASN A 46 21.08 21.70 -2.18
C ASN A 46 22.33 22.20 -2.91
N LYS A 47 22.94 21.35 -3.74
CA LYS A 47 24.15 21.69 -4.51
C LYS A 47 24.00 21.18 -5.94
N ASN A 48 24.44 22.00 -6.89
CA ASN A 48 24.47 21.61 -8.30
C ASN A 48 25.61 20.61 -8.57
N LYS A 49 25.60 19.47 -7.85
CA LYS A 49 26.59 18.41 -8.00
C LYS A 49 26.09 17.30 -8.89
N LYS A 50 27.04 16.64 -9.56
CA LYS A 50 26.76 15.46 -10.38
C LYS A 50 26.19 14.31 -9.54
N ILE A 51 25.28 13.55 -10.13
CA ILE A 51 24.78 12.31 -9.57
C ILE A 51 25.96 11.33 -9.44
N ARG A 52 26.06 10.67 -8.31
CA ARG A 52 27.05 9.61 -8.05
C ARG A 52 26.33 8.29 -7.87
N GLY A 53 26.98 7.20 -8.20
CA GLY A 53 26.40 5.87 -8.04
C GLY A 53 26.98 4.85 -8.97
N ILE A 54 26.29 3.75 -9.10
CA ILE A 54 26.61 2.64 -10.01
C ILE A 54 25.37 2.35 -10.84
N ASN A 55 25.57 1.93 -12.07
CA ASN A 55 24.49 1.55 -13.00
C ASN A 55 23.39 2.62 -13.13
N ILE A 56 23.72 3.89 -12.99
CA ILE A 56 22.75 5.01 -12.93
C ILE A 56 21.94 5.22 -14.20
N ASN A 57 22.41 4.66 -15.33
CA ASN A 57 21.73 4.72 -16.63
C ASN A 57 21.10 3.37 -17.02
N THR A 58 21.09 2.39 -16.13
CA THR A 58 20.48 1.10 -16.39
C THR A 58 18.99 1.18 -16.14
N PHE A 59 18.20 0.71 -17.11
CA PHE A 59 16.76 0.57 -16.93
C PHE A 59 16.46 -0.53 -15.90
N MET A 60 15.71 -0.18 -14.89
CA MET A 60 15.29 -1.08 -13.82
C MET A 60 13.76 -1.05 -13.72
N THR A 61 13.17 -2.19 -13.35
CA THR A 61 11.73 -2.23 -13.04
C THR A 61 11.46 -1.33 -11.82
N PRO A 62 10.66 -0.27 -11.96
CA PRO A 62 10.50 0.73 -10.89
C PRO A 62 9.70 0.21 -9.69
N ALA A 63 8.88 -0.82 -9.88
CA ALA A 63 7.99 -1.36 -8.86
C ALA A 63 7.26 -0.24 -8.09
N SER A 64 7.24 -0.29 -6.75
CA SER A 64 6.58 0.72 -5.90
C SER A 64 7.19 2.13 -5.97
N ASN A 65 8.34 2.31 -6.60
CA ASN A 65 8.90 3.67 -6.81
C ASN A 65 8.01 4.53 -7.71
N LEU A 66 7.17 3.91 -8.56
CA LEU A 66 6.14 4.63 -9.34
C LEU A 66 5.15 5.40 -8.47
N LYS A 67 4.94 5.00 -7.21
CA LYS A 67 4.05 5.72 -6.29
C LYS A 67 4.51 7.15 -6.05
N ILE A 68 5.81 7.42 -6.10
CA ILE A 68 6.36 8.79 -5.97
C ILE A 68 5.82 9.68 -7.10
N LEU A 69 5.82 9.17 -8.34
CA LEU A 69 5.31 9.91 -9.49
C LEU A 69 3.79 10.07 -9.43
N SER A 70 3.07 9.02 -9.00
CA SER A 70 1.62 9.07 -8.86
C SER A 70 1.19 10.09 -7.79
N VAL A 71 1.87 10.11 -6.63
CA VAL A 71 1.62 11.10 -5.57
C VAL A 71 1.96 12.50 -6.05
N LEU A 72 3.09 12.68 -6.73
CA LEU A 72 3.45 13.98 -7.30
C LEU A 72 2.39 14.46 -8.30
N GLY A 73 1.95 13.58 -9.20
CA GLY A 73 0.88 13.88 -10.15
C GLY A 73 -0.42 14.28 -9.46
N SER A 74 -0.81 13.60 -8.39
CA SER A 74 -2.04 13.92 -7.65
C SER A 74 -2.00 15.31 -7.00
N ILE A 75 -0.83 15.75 -6.50
CA ILE A 75 -0.66 17.10 -5.93
C ILE A 75 -0.88 18.19 -6.99
N TYR A 76 -0.49 17.94 -8.25
CA TYR A 76 -0.72 18.90 -9.34
C TYR A 76 -2.19 18.92 -9.82
N VAL A 77 -2.95 17.86 -9.60
CA VAL A 77 -4.37 17.77 -10.04
C VAL A 77 -5.29 18.52 -9.08
N GLY A 78 -4.99 18.54 -7.79
CA GLY A 78 -5.77 19.27 -6.79
C GLY A 78 -5.43 18.89 -5.35
N ASP A 79 -5.68 19.81 -4.45
CA ASP A 79 -5.37 19.67 -3.02
C ASP A 79 -6.42 18.85 -2.27
N THR A 80 -7.61 18.67 -2.85
CA THR A 80 -8.73 18.00 -2.21
C THR A 80 -9.39 17.01 -3.16
N ILE A 81 -9.73 15.85 -2.65
CA ILE A 81 -10.50 14.83 -3.35
C ILE A 81 -11.84 14.69 -2.64
N PRO A 82 -12.97 14.82 -3.37
CA PRO A 82 -14.27 14.59 -2.74
C PRO A 82 -14.37 13.14 -2.29
N VAL A 83 -14.82 12.92 -1.06
CA VAL A 83 -14.99 11.58 -0.49
C VAL A 83 -16.16 10.85 -1.14
N ILE A 84 -17.30 11.52 -1.19
CA ILE A 84 -18.51 11.07 -1.87
C ILE A 84 -19.17 12.27 -2.56
N LYS A 85 -19.93 12.04 -3.62
CA LYS A 85 -20.94 12.95 -4.12
C LYS A 85 -22.28 12.42 -3.68
N TYR A 86 -23.12 13.27 -3.15
CA TYR A 86 -24.40 12.81 -2.63
C TYR A 86 -25.53 13.80 -2.91
N ASN A 87 -26.72 13.25 -2.89
CA ASN A 87 -27.97 13.98 -2.81
C ASN A 87 -28.85 13.27 -1.78
N PHE A 88 -29.80 13.98 -1.16
CA PHE A 88 -30.72 13.33 -0.24
C PHE A 88 -32.13 13.90 -0.40
N SER A 89 -33.10 13.02 -0.24
CA SER A 89 -34.52 13.34 -0.30
C SER A 89 -35.29 12.31 0.52
N ASN A 90 -36.24 12.77 1.35
CA ASN A 90 -37.16 11.90 2.09
C ASN A 90 -36.45 10.74 2.83
N ASP A 91 -35.44 11.01 3.64
CA ASP A 91 -34.68 10.02 4.41
C ASP A 91 -33.88 9.02 3.56
N THR A 92 -33.70 9.27 2.28
CA THR A 92 -32.87 8.49 1.35
C THR A 92 -31.63 9.28 0.98
N LEU A 93 -30.46 8.71 1.23
CA LEU A 93 -29.16 9.21 0.78
C LEU A 93 -28.76 8.53 -0.53
N SER A 94 -28.75 9.29 -1.63
CA SER A 94 -28.23 8.82 -2.92
C SER A 94 -26.76 9.15 -3.03
N ILE A 95 -25.89 8.15 -3.10
CA ILE A 95 -24.44 8.29 -3.17
C ILE A 95 -23.93 8.00 -4.57
N SER A 96 -23.09 8.89 -5.09
CA SER A 96 -22.30 8.65 -6.29
C SER A 96 -20.82 8.48 -5.91
N PRO A 97 -20.17 7.41 -6.39
CA PRO A 97 -18.80 7.10 -6.03
C PRO A 97 -17.80 8.09 -6.63
N THR A 98 -16.68 8.29 -5.94
CA THR A 98 -15.60 9.18 -6.36
C THR A 98 -14.25 8.45 -6.53
N GLY A 99 -14.22 7.14 -6.22
CA GLY A 99 -12.98 6.38 -6.11
C GLY A 99 -12.27 6.55 -4.77
N TYR A 100 -12.89 7.20 -3.78
CA TYR A 100 -12.31 7.35 -2.44
C TYR A 100 -12.10 5.99 -1.77
N PRO A 101 -10.84 5.61 -1.40
CA PRO A 101 -10.52 4.24 -1.01
C PRO A 101 -10.66 3.96 0.49
N LEU A 102 -11.01 4.97 1.31
CA LEU A 102 -10.89 4.87 2.76
C LEU A 102 -12.24 4.74 3.49
N LEU A 103 -13.34 4.50 2.79
CA LEU A 103 -14.64 4.29 3.41
C LEU A 103 -14.60 3.01 4.26
N SER A 104 -14.84 3.15 5.56
CA SER A 104 -14.77 2.08 6.57
C SER A 104 -13.44 1.28 6.50
N HIS A 105 -12.36 1.91 6.05
CA HIS A 105 -11.08 1.23 5.92
C HIS A 105 -10.54 0.80 7.30
N PRO A 106 -10.11 -0.46 7.51
CA PRO A 106 -9.77 -0.98 8.83
C PRO A 106 -8.61 -0.27 9.52
N LYS A 107 -7.73 0.42 8.75
CA LYS A 107 -6.59 1.20 9.30
C LYS A 107 -6.84 2.70 9.33
N TYR A 108 -7.68 3.23 8.43
CA TYR A 108 -7.84 4.66 8.20
C TYR A 108 -9.32 5.01 8.26
N GLN A 109 -9.87 5.02 9.49
CA GLN A 109 -11.29 5.30 9.71
C GLN A 109 -11.59 6.78 9.57
N ASN A 110 -12.65 7.11 8.86
CA ASN A 110 -13.25 8.43 8.83
C ASN A 110 -14.61 8.37 9.55
N LYS A 111 -14.56 8.52 10.87
CA LYS A 111 -15.75 8.42 11.73
C LYS A 111 -16.83 9.46 11.44
N GLU A 112 -16.47 10.62 10.89
CA GLU A 112 -17.44 11.65 10.52
C GLU A 112 -18.24 11.22 9.29
N LEU A 113 -17.56 10.67 8.30
CA LEU A 113 -18.22 10.11 7.12
C LEU A 113 -19.11 8.93 7.47
N GLU A 114 -18.64 8.01 8.31
CA GLU A 114 -19.42 6.87 8.77
C GLU A 114 -20.69 7.34 9.49
N LYS A 115 -20.59 8.26 10.45
CA LYS A 115 -21.74 8.84 11.14
C LYS A 115 -22.71 9.56 10.19
N PHE A 116 -22.18 10.26 9.19
CA PHE A 116 -23.02 10.90 8.18
C PHE A 116 -23.82 9.88 7.38
N VAL A 117 -23.19 8.83 6.89
CA VAL A 117 -23.86 7.76 6.14
C VAL A 117 -24.88 7.03 7.01
N ASP A 118 -24.52 6.70 8.25
CA ASP A 118 -25.35 5.98 9.23
C ASP A 118 -26.55 6.81 9.71
N SER A 119 -26.57 8.12 9.47
CA SER A 119 -27.71 8.97 9.82
C SER A 119 -28.93 8.81 8.92
N PHE A 120 -28.83 8.08 7.82
CA PHE A 120 -29.91 7.82 6.89
C PHE A 120 -30.38 6.37 6.97
N ASN A 121 -31.69 6.14 6.95
CA ASN A 121 -32.27 4.80 6.98
C ASN A 121 -32.20 4.10 5.61
N HIS A 122 -32.17 4.88 4.54
CA HIS A 122 -32.14 4.38 3.18
C HIS A 122 -30.93 4.94 2.43
N ILE A 123 -30.13 4.06 1.85
CA ILE A 123 -28.98 4.43 1.03
C ILE A 123 -29.19 3.89 -0.37
N GLU A 124 -29.14 4.77 -1.34
CA GLU A 124 -29.17 4.44 -2.75
C GLU A 124 -27.76 4.65 -3.34
N TYR A 125 -27.25 3.65 -4.01
CA TYR A 125 -25.94 3.69 -4.63
C TYR A 125 -26.05 3.83 -6.14
N ASN A 126 -25.55 4.96 -6.66
CA ASN A 126 -25.57 5.24 -8.09
C ASN A 126 -24.32 4.68 -8.79
N LEU A 127 -24.51 3.63 -9.58
CA LEU A 127 -23.45 2.91 -10.30
C LEU A 127 -23.00 3.57 -11.61
N SER A 128 -23.41 4.76 -11.93
CA SER A 128 -23.24 5.39 -13.26
C SER A 128 -21.80 5.56 -13.77
N ASN A 129 -20.78 5.19 -12.98
CA ASN A 129 -19.35 5.30 -13.35
C ASN A 129 -18.59 3.97 -13.19
N THR A 130 -19.20 2.84 -13.55
CA THR A 130 -18.73 1.51 -13.18
C THR A 130 -17.89 0.76 -14.22
N ASP A 131 -17.47 1.37 -15.30
CA ASP A 131 -16.60 0.73 -16.32
C ASP A 131 -15.14 0.55 -15.87
N LEU A 132 -14.92 0.40 -14.56
CA LEU A 132 -13.60 0.15 -14.03
C LEU A 132 -13.17 -1.31 -14.31
N ILE A 133 -12.05 -1.46 -15.01
CA ILE A 133 -11.38 -2.75 -15.08
C ILE A 133 -10.93 -3.12 -13.66
N LYS A 134 -11.45 -4.23 -13.13
CA LYS A 134 -11.21 -4.67 -11.75
C LYS A 134 -9.72 -4.88 -11.45
N TYR A 135 -8.99 -5.46 -12.38
CA TYR A 135 -7.56 -5.73 -12.27
C TYR A 135 -6.80 -4.93 -13.31
N GLY A 136 -5.73 -4.29 -12.91
CA GLY A 136 -4.89 -3.51 -13.79
C GLY A 136 -4.10 -4.39 -14.77
N PRO A 137 -3.61 -3.83 -15.90
CA PRO A 137 -2.73 -4.56 -16.79
C PRO A 137 -1.45 -4.99 -16.06
N ALA A 138 -0.96 -6.17 -16.39
CA ALA A 138 0.23 -6.80 -15.79
C ALA A 138 0.10 -7.15 -14.29
N TRP A 139 -1.10 -7.17 -13.72
CA TRP A 139 -1.32 -7.75 -12.40
C TRP A 139 -1.17 -9.26 -12.47
N ALA A 140 -0.34 -9.84 -11.60
CA ALA A 140 -0.08 -11.27 -11.59
C ALA A 140 -1.18 -12.04 -10.85
N TRP A 141 -1.53 -13.23 -11.34
CA TRP A 141 -2.47 -14.12 -10.67
C TRP A 141 -2.02 -14.52 -9.27
N ASP A 142 -0.72 -14.70 -9.08
CA ASP A 142 -0.11 -15.09 -7.82
C ASP A 142 -0.30 -14.04 -6.72
N ASP A 143 -0.60 -12.80 -7.09
CA ASP A 143 -0.78 -11.69 -6.17
C ASP A 143 -2.24 -11.50 -5.70
N LEU A 144 -3.21 -12.25 -6.27
CA LEU A 144 -4.64 -12.13 -5.94
C LEU A 144 -4.98 -12.32 -4.45
N SER A 145 -4.14 -13.06 -3.73
CA SER A 145 -4.30 -13.29 -2.29
C SER A 145 -3.74 -12.16 -1.42
N TYR A 146 -2.99 -11.22 -2.01
CA TYR A 146 -2.34 -10.16 -1.25
C TYR A 146 -3.20 -8.90 -1.18
N TYR A 147 -3.23 -8.27 -0.02
CA TYR A 147 -4.02 -7.08 0.27
C TYR A 147 -3.77 -5.91 -0.70
N PHE A 148 -2.56 -5.84 -1.29
CA PHE A 148 -2.19 -4.78 -2.22
C PHE A 148 -2.75 -4.97 -3.63
N GLN A 149 -3.33 -6.14 -3.92
CA GLN A 149 -3.98 -6.45 -5.20
C GLN A 149 -5.50 -6.65 -5.04
N ALA A 150 -6.10 -5.97 -4.06
CA ALA A 150 -7.55 -5.90 -3.98
C ALA A 150 -8.14 -5.33 -5.27
N GLU A 151 -9.32 -5.82 -5.66
CA GLU A 151 -10.04 -5.31 -6.85
C GLU A 151 -10.18 -3.80 -6.83
N ARG A 152 -10.03 -3.19 -7.98
CA ARG A 152 -10.39 -1.78 -8.17
C ARG A 152 -11.91 -1.67 -8.23
N SER A 153 -12.46 -0.77 -7.46
CA SER A 153 -13.87 -0.43 -7.48
C SER A 153 -14.05 1.09 -7.44
N SER A 154 -15.20 1.55 -7.92
CA SER A 154 -15.53 2.98 -7.87
C SER A 154 -15.76 3.50 -6.45
N MET A 155 -16.06 2.61 -5.51
CA MET A 155 -16.23 2.90 -4.09
C MET A 155 -15.72 1.72 -3.25
N PRO A 156 -14.41 1.64 -3.01
CA PRO A 156 -13.86 0.62 -2.13
C PRO A 156 -14.39 0.79 -0.71
N ILE A 157 -15.02 -0.25 -0.16
CA ILE A 157 -15.46 -0.32 1.23
C ILE A 157 -14.53 -1.29 1.95
N PHE A 158 -14.08 -0.96 3.16
CA PHE A 158 -13.05 -1.71 3.89
C PHE A 158 -11.74 -1.89 3.10
N GLY A 159 -11.47 -1.02 2.10
CA GLY A 159 -10.34 -1.19 1.19
C GLY A 159 -10.43 -2.43 0.30
N ASN A 160 -11.63 -2.99 0.10
CA ASN A 160 -11.91 -4.27 -0.59
C ASN A 160 -11.13 -5.45 0.00
N VAL A 161 -10.87 -5.43 1.32
CA VAL A 161 -10.20 -6.50 2.05
C VAL A 161 -10.99 -6.91 3.29
N VAL A 162 -10.99 -8.21 3.58
CA VAL A 162 -11.38 -8.73 4.88
C VAL A 162 -10.20 -8.65 5.82
N GLN A 163 -10.42 -8.10 7.01
CA GLN A 163 -9.48 -8.16 8.12
C GLN A 163 -9.84 -9.34 9.02
N ILE A 164 -8.85 -10.16 9.37
CA ILE A 164 -9.00 -11.25 10.32
C ILE A 164 -8.03 -11.05 11.47
N ILE A 165 -8.55 -11.05 12.69
CA ILE A 165 -7.77 -10.93 13.93
C ILE A 165 -8.05 -12.15 14.79
N LYS A 166 -6.99 -12.78 15.35
CA LYS A 166 -7.13 -13.84 16.32
C LYS A 166 -7.09 -13.27 17.75
N LYS A 167 -8.16 -13.48 18.50
CA LYS A 167 -8.28 -13.08 19.91
C LYS A 167 -7.49 -14.01 20.84
N GLU A 168 -7.30 -13.58 22.08
CA GLU A 168 -6.63 -14.37 23.13
C GLU A 168 -7.35 -15.67 23.45
N ASN A 169 -8.69 -15.70 23.36
CA ASN A 169 -9.49 -16.92 23.53
C ASN A 169 -9.44 -17.88 22.33
N GLY A 170 -8.72 -17.53 21.28
CA GLY A 170 -8.58 -18.32 20.06
C GLY A 170 -9.60 -18.00 18.96
N ASP A 171 -10.64 -17.22 19.25
CA ASP A 171 -11.66 -16.85 18.28
C ASP A 171 -11.09 -15.96 17.18
N LEU A 172 -11.68 -16.09 15.99
CA LEU A 172 -11.38 -15.21 14.86
C LEU A 172 -12.45 -14.14 14.73
N ILE A 173 -12.01 -12.87 14.67
CA ILE A 173 -12.87 -11.73 14.31
C ILE A 173 -12.64 -11.38 12.85
N LEU A 174 -13.73 -11.27 12.10
CA LEU A 174 -13.74 -10.73 10.75
C LEU A 174 -14.28 -9.31 10.74
N THR A 175 -13.69 -8.51 9.87
CA THR A 175 -14.22 -7.19 9.53
C THR A 175 -14.10 -6.99 8.02
N PRO A 176 -15.21 -6.79 7.28
CA PRO A 176 -16.60 -6.93 7.73
C PRO A 176 -16.96 -8.37 8.09
N ASN A 177 -17.99 -8.57 8.92
CA ASN A 177 -18.37 -9.86 9.51
C ASN A 177 -19.43 -10.63 8.70
N ASN A 178 -19.82 -10.13 7.54
CA ASN A 178 -20.86 -10.71 6.68
C ASN A 178 -20.35 -11.79 5.71
N PHE A 179 -19.06 -12.11 5.74
CA PHE A 179 -18.48 -13.13 4.88
C PHE A 179 -18.48 -14.52 5.56
N LYS A 180 -18.64 -15.57 4.74
CA LYS A 180 -18.56 -16.94 5.21
C LYS A 180 -17.12 -17.37 5.43
N ILE A 181 -16.86 -18.02 6.58
CA ILE A 181 -15.57 -18.63 6.89
C ILE A 181 -15.74 -20.14 7.01
N ASN A 182 -14.82 -20.87 6.44
CA ASN A 182 -14.59 -22.28 6.68
C ASN A 182 -13.26 -22.43 7.43
N LEU A 183 -13.21 -23.30 8.45
CA LEU A 183 -11.97 -23.60 9.16
C LEU A 183 -11.38 -24.90 8.60
N ASP A 184 -10.11 -24.84 8.18
CA ASP A 184 -9.36 -26.01 7.71
C ASP A 184 -7.94 -26.00 8.31
N TYR A 185 -7.72 -26.88 9.28
CA TYR A 185 -6.42 -26.99 9.96
C TYR A 185 -5.34 -27.69 9.13
N ASN A 186 -5.71 -28.31 8.00
CA ASN A 186 -4.77 -28.99 7.09
C ASN A 186 -4.25 -28.07 5.97
N GLN A 187 -4.89 -26.92 5.76
CA GLN A 187 -4.47 -25.94 4.77
C GLN A 187 -3.08 -25.39 5.11
N LYS A 188 -2.22 -25.24 4.10
CA LYS A 188 -0.83 -24.74 4.26
C LYS A 188 -0.74 -23.21 4.41
N GLU A 189 -1.77 -22.52 4.00
CA GLU A 189 -1.85 -21.04 4.02
C GLU A 189 -2.67 -20.57 5.22
N LYS A 190 -2.36 -19.38 5.75
CA LYS A 190 -3.13 -18.79 6.85
C LYS A 190 -4.58 -18.54 6.46
N ILE A 191 -4.80 -18.12 5.22
CA ILE A 191 -6.10 -17.80 4.64
C ILE A 191 -6.04 -18.01 3.13
N ASN A 192 -7.12 -18.55 2.60
CA ASN A 192 -7.33 -18.67 1.15
C ASN A 192 -8.79 -18.38 0.81
N ARG A 193 -9.05 -18.01 -0.43
CA ARG A 193 -10.37 -17.74 -0.99
C ARG A 193 -10.41 -18.23 -2.45
N ALA A 194 -11.51 -18.85 -2.86
CA ALA A 194 -11.72 -19.13 -4.27
C ALA A 194 -11.75 -17.84 -5.11
N VAL A 195 -11.33 -17.92 -6.36
CA VAL A 195 -11.18 -16.73 -7.22
C VAL A 195 -12.52 -16.02 -7.47
N ASP A 196 -13.59 -16.77 -7.54
CA ASP A 196 -14.94 -16.35 -7.95
C ASP A 196 -15.96 -16.25 -6.79
N GLU A 197 -15.56 -16.58 -5.54
CA GLU A 197 -16.43 -16.56 -4.39
C GLU A 197 -15.83 -15.81 -3.20
N ASN A 198 -16.69 -15.21 -2.38
CA ASN A 198 -16.33 -14.61 -1.10
C ASN A 198 -16.48 -15.59 0.09
N VAL A 199 -15.97 -16.81 -0.10
CA VAL A 199 -15.88 -17.83 0.94
C VAL A 199 -14.41 -18.00 1.33
N PHE A 200 -14.09 -17.70 2.58
CA PHE A 200 -12.72 -17.74 3.08
C PHE A 200 -12.45 -19.03 3.81
N THR A 201 -11.39 -19.72 3.45
CA THR A 201 -10.88 -20.87 4.20
C THR A 201 -9.70 -20.43 5.04
N VAL A 202 -9.74 -20.67 6.34
CA VAL A 202 -8.76 -20.16 7.31
C VAL A 202 -8.17 -21.32 8.11
N ASN A 203 -6.84 -21.33 8.25
CA ASN A 203 -6.17 -22.20 9.20
C ASN A 203 -5.80 -21.43 10.47
N PRO A 204 -6.59 -21.56 11.56
CA PRO A 204 -6.34 -20.82 12.80
C PRO A 204 -5.03 -21.17 13.48
N SER A 205 -4.48 -22.37 13.23
CA SER A 205 -3.21 -22.80 13.84
C SER A 205 -2.00 -22.04 13.32
N LEU A 206 -2.08 -21.48 12.10
CA LEU A 206 -1.02 -20.70 11.48
C LEU A 206 -1.09 -19.21 11.84
N ILE A 207 -2.16 -18.76 12.51
CA ILE A 207 -2.36 -17.37 12.91
C ILE A 207 -1.95 -17.23 14.37
N LYS A 208 -1.00 -16.36 14.66
CA LYS A 208 -0.56 -16.07 16.03
C LYS A 208 -1.56 -15.11 16.70
N LEU A 209 -1.57 -15.12 18.03
CA LEU A 209 -2.33 -14.14 18.81
C LEU A 209 -1.87 -12.71 18.46
N GLY A 210 -2.84 -11.83 18.23
CA GLY A 210 -2.57 -10.44 17.84
C GLY A 210 -2.18 -10.22 16.38
N ASP A 211 -1.95 -11.29 15.58
CA ASP A 211 -1.75 -11.16 14.15
C ASP A 211 -3.02 -10.56 13.51
N THR A 212 -2.80 -9.60 12.63
CA THR A 212 -3.84 -9.04 11.76
C THR A 212 -3.54 -9.45 10.32
N ILE A 213 -4.48 -10.13 9.68
CA ILE A 213 -4.36 -10.59 8.31
C ILE A 213 -5.39 -9.84 7.47
N TYR A 214 -4.98 -9.45 6.27
CA TYR A 214 -5.86 -8.85 5.27
C TYR A 214 -5.87 -9.72 4.03
N HIS A 215 -7.07 -10.00 3.52
CA HIS A 215 -7.26 -10.76 2.29
C HIS A 215 -8.30 -10.08 1.40
N PRO A 216 -8.03 -9.88 0.10
CA PRO A 216 -8.98 -9.28 -0.82
C PRO A 216 -10.30 -10.06 -0.90
N PHE A 217 -11.40 -9.33 -1.00
CA PHE A 217 -12.69 -9.89 -1.38
C PHE A 217 -13.12 -9.39 -2.76
N ILE A 218 -14.05 -10.10 -3.38
CA ILE A 218 -14.63 -9.69 -4.66
C ILE A 218 -15.66 -8.62 -4.39
N SER A 219 -15.45 -7.43 -4.95
CA SER A 219 -16.47 -6.40 -4.94
C SER A 219 -17.59 -6.76 -5.94
N SER A 220 -18.79 -6.92 -5.44
CA SER A 220 -19.96 -7.16 -6.30
C SER A 220 -20.51 -5.85 -6.83
N ASN A 221 -20.81 -5.78 -8.13
CA ASN A 221 -21.66 -4.72 -8.69
C ASN A 221 -23.16 -5.05 -8.55
N LYS A 222 -23.47 -6.18 -7.90
CA LYS A 222 -24.83 -6.56 -7.55
C LYS A 222 -25.07 -6.14 -6.10
N VAL A 223 -25.75 -5.05 -5.92
CA VAL A 223 -26.39 -4.66 -4.67
C VAL A 223 -27.79 -5.28 -4.66
#